data_aa97c41b8d2a68843e4650b0f10655cc
#
_entry.id   aa97c41b8d2a68843e4650b0f10655cc
#
_cell.length_a   1.000
_cell.length_b   1.000
_cell.length_c   1.000
_cell.angle_alpha   90.00
_cell.angle_beta   90.00
_cell.angle_gamma   90.00
#
_symmetry.space_group_name_H-M   'P 1'
#
loop_
_entity.id
_entity.type
_entity.pdbx_description
1 polymer ?
#
loop_
_entity_poly.entity_id
_entity_poly.type
_entity_poly.pdbx_seq_one_letter_code
_entity_poly.pdbx_strand_id
1 'polypeptide(L)'
;MTINQLEKELKGNKLSSIYLLYGQERYLLDNVVKKIKKSFGNLVDGLNYIKIDNSAIDNIISEIQTPAFGFERKLIIIKNTDLLKKQSKKKNQLIIDKIEKISEYIENNIEKNKLYKTIEKIGIVCNFEPEKPQELSNRIKYICNAYSVNIDNPTLAYFIECCGTNLQDLINEIRKLIEYKGKNGQITKEDIDILSIRQFDSVIFDLTDNLGRKNVAKSLEVLRNLIYAKEPIQKILITLY
;
A
#
# COMPACT_ATOMS: atom_id res chain seq x y z
N MET A 1 11.66 4.11 12.35
CA MET A 1 11.11 5.45 12.07
C MET A 1 9.64 5.33 11.73
N THR A 2 8.79 6.32 12.08
CA THR A 2 7.37 6.32 11.71
C THR A 2 7.17 6.93 10.31
N ILE A 3 6.05 6.55 9.64
CA ILE A 3 5.68 7.11 8.32
C ILE A 3 5.63 8.64 8.36
N ASN A 4 5.06 9.21 9.42
CA ASN A 4 4.96 10.67 9.60
C ASN A 4 6.32 11.37 9.72
N GLN A 5 7.31 10.72 10.34
CA GLN A 5 8.68 11.25 10.43
C GLN A 5 9.36 11.22 9.06
N LEU A 6 9.22 10.11 8.34
CA LEU A 6 9.74 9.97 6.98
C LEU A 6 9.14 11.01 6.03
N GLU A 7 7.84 11.26 6.10
CA GLU A 7 7.18 12.29 5.29
C GLU A 7 7.67 13.71 5.61
N LYS A 8 7.98 14.00 6.87
CA LYS A 8 8.57 15.32 7.27
C LYS A 8 9.97 15.50 6.68
N GLU A 9 10.80 14.47 6.71
CA GLU A 9 12.15 14.53 6.12
C GLU A 9 12.10 14.71 4.60
N LEU A 10 11.21 13.99 3.92
CA LEU A 10 11.03 14.14 2.48
C LEU A 10 10.54 15.55 2.09
N LYS A 11 9.72 16.21 2.92
CA LYS A 11 9.34 17.63 2.71
C LYS A 11 10.52 18.59 2.82
N GLY A 12 11.55 18.24 3.61
CA GLY A 12 12.78 19.03 3.76
C GLY A 12 13.79 18.86 2.61
N ASN A 13 13.47 18.09 1.57
CA ASN A 13 14.35 17.78 0.41
C ASN A 13 15.72 17.18 0.79
N LYS A 14 15.85 16.61 1.98
CA LYS A 14 17.05 15.87 2.40
C LYS A 14 16.79 14.37 2.22
N LEU A 15 17.35 13.81 1.16
CA LEU A 15 17.30 12.37 0.94
C LEU A 15 18.43 11.69 1.71
N SER A 16 18.10 10.64 2.48
CA SER A 16 19.08 9.71 3.02
C SER A 16 19.66 8.84 1.91
N SER A 17 20.85 8.30 2.17
CA SER A 17 21.54 7.43 1.21
C SER A 17 20.86 6.07 1.04
N ILE A 18 20.15 5.59 2.07
CA ILE A 18 19.54 4.26 2.08
C ILE A 18 18.16 4.30 2.73
N TYR A 19 17.21 3.65 2.08
CA TYR A 19 15.87 3.42 2.59
C TYR A 19 15.53 1.93 2.55
N LEU A 20 14.99 1.42 3.65
CA LEU A 20 14.35 0.11 3.72
C LEU A 20 12.87 0.31 4.01
N LEU A 21 12.06 0.13 2.98
CA LEU A 21 10.62 0.33 3.03
C LEU A 21 9.94 -1.04 2.87
N TYR A 22 9.14 -1.45 3.85
CA TYR A 22 8.49 -2.76 3.83
C TYR A 22 7.14 -2.72 4.54
N GLY A 23 6.32 -3.74 4.35
CA GLY A 23 5.03 -3.88 5.03
C GLY A 23 3.89 -4.24 4.08
N GLN A 24 2.71 -4.37 4.66
CA GLN A 24 1.52 -4.82 3.94
C GLN A 24 0.75 -3.67 3.27
N GLU A 25 0.89 -2.42 3.80
CA GLU A 25 0.20 -1.25 3.27
C GLU A 25 0.91 -0.67 2.04
N ARG A 26 0.66 -1.31 0.90
CA ARG A 26 1.29 -0.99 -0.39
C ARG A 26 1.02 0.41 -0.89
N TYR A 27 -0.20 0.92 -0.67
CA TYR A 27 -0.55 2.26 -1.14
C TYR A 27 0.34 3.34 -0.50
N LEU A 28 0.55 3.28 0.80
CA LEU A 28 1.40 4.25 1.51
C LEU A 28 2.86 4.11 1.11
N LEU A 29 3.34 2.87 1.00
CA LEU A 29 4.70 2.56 0.56
C LEU A 29 4.97 3.13 -0.84
N ASP A 30 4.12 2.84 -1.82
CA ASP A 30 4.27 3.34 -3.19
C ASP A 30 4.18 4.87 -3.28
N ASN A 31 3.38 5.51 -2.42
CA ASN A 31 3.32 6.97 -2.33
C ASN A 31 4.63 7.55 -1.80
N VAL A 32 5.26 6.92 -0.81
CA VAL A 32 6.58 7.34 -0.32
C VAL A 32 7.63 7.18 -1.40
N VAL A 33 7.66 6.07 -2.12
CA VAL A 33 8.55 5.86 -3.27
C VAL A 33 8.37 6.94 -4.34
N LYS A 34 7.12 7.30 -4.67
CA LYS A 34 6.84 8.41 -5.59
C LYS A 34 7.38 9.74 -5.07
N LYS A 35 7.27 10.02 -3.77
CA LYS A 35 7.82 11.23 -3.15
C LYS A 35 9.35 11.24 -3.20
N ILE A 36 10.02 10.12 -2.90
CA ILE A 36 11.48 9.97 -3.02
C ILE A 36 11.92 10.27 -4.46
N LYS A 37 11.28 9.65 -5.45
CA LYS A 37 11.57 9.92 -6.88
C LYS A 37 11.40 11.39 -7.24
N LYS A 38 10.33 12.02 -6.77
CA LYS A 38 10.09 13.45 -7.02
C LYS A 38 11.17 14.33 -6.38
N SER A 39 11.58 14.04 -5.14
CA SER A 39 12.66 14.77 -4.45
C SER A 39 14.03 14.50 -5.04
N PHE A 40 14.22 13.34 -5.69
CA PHE A 40 15.47 13.03 -6.38
C PHE A 40 15.67 13.92 -7.62
N GLY A 41 14.62 14.28 -8.31
CA GLY A 41 14.63 15.17 -9.47
C GLY A 41 14.59 14.43 -10.79
N ASN A 42 15.44 14.80 -11.76
CA ASN A 42 15.43 14.23 -13.10
C ASN A 42 15.95 12.78 -13.08
N LEU A 43 15.10 11.84 -13.48
CA LEU A 43 15.37 10.41 -13.53
C LEU A 43 15.41 9.93 -14.98
N VAL A 44 16.54 9.36 -15.39
CA VAL A 44 16.72 8.73 -16.70
C VAL A 44 16.99 7.25 -16.50
N ASP A 45 16.05 6.41 -16.99
CA ASP A 45 16.10 4.95 -16.85
C ASP A 45 17.37 4.38 -17.51
N GLY A 46 18.05 3.49 -16.83
CA GLY A 46 19.31 2.91 -17.28
C GLY A 46 20.57 3.77 -17.07
N LEU A 47 20.46 5.05 -16.70
CA LEU A 47 21.59 5.94 -16.42
C LEU A 47 21.70 6.28 -14.93
N ASN A 48 20.83 7.17 -14.45
CA ASN A 48 20.80 7.55 -13.03
C ASN A 48 19.62 6.98 -12.26
N TYR A 49 18.78 6.17 -12.92
CA TYR A 49 17.65 5.46 -12.31
C TYR A 49 17.66 3.99 -12.71
N ILE A 50 17.96 3.10 -11.77
CA ILE A 50 18.10 1.67 -11.98
C ILE A 50 17.06 0.94 -11.16
N LYS A 51 16.38 -0.04 -11.78
CA LYS A 51 15.44 -0.95 -11.12
C LYS A 51 16.04 -2.35 -11.10
N ILE A 52 16.11 -2.95 -9.94
CA ILE A 52 16.63 -4.30 -9.73
C ILE A 52 15.54 -5.15 -9.08
N ASP A 53 15.25 -6.27 -9.68
CA ASP A 53 14.40 -7.32 -9.13
C ASP A 53 15.19 -8.62 -8.90
N ASN A 54 14.51 -9.71 -8.58
CA ASN A 54 15.17 -10.98 -8.29
C ASN A 54 15.93 -11.56 -9.50
N SER A 55 15.55 -11.23 -10.73
CA SER A 55 16.20 -11.68 -11.96
C SER A 55 17.56 -11.01 -12.20
N ALA A 56 17.71 -9.76 -11.75
CA ALA A 56 18.89 -8.93 -11.92
C ALA A 56 19.71 -8.76 -10.62
N ILE A 57 19.43 -9.56 -9.59
CA ILE A 57 20.01 -9.39 -8.25
C ILE A 57 21.54 -9.55 -8.22
N ASP A 58 22.11 -10.32 -9.12
CA ASP A 58 23.56 -10.49 -9.22
C ASP A 58 24.27 -9.23 -9.71
N ASN A 59 23.55 -8.33 -10.36
CA ASN A 59 24.07 -7.06 -10.88
C ASN A 59 24.10 -5.94 -9.83
N ILE A 60 23.54 -6.14 -8.63
CA ILE A 60 23.47 -5.11 -7.58
C ILE A 60 24.82 -4.46 -7.32
N ILE A 61 25.87 -5.26 -7.16
CA ILE A 61 27.19 -4.76 -6.79
C ILE A 61 27.79 -3.94 -7.94
N SER A 62 27.69 -4.41 -9.18
CA SER A 62 28.16 -3.69 -10.34
C SER A 62 27.39 -2.36 -10.53
N GLU A 63 26.08 -2.38 -10.32
CA GLU A 63 25.26 -1.17 -10.41
C GLU A 63 25.60 -0.14 -9.32
N ILE A 64 25.90 -0.59 -8.10
CA ILE A 64 26.35 0.29 -7.02
C ILE A 64 27.70 0.93 -7.35
N GLN A 65 28.60 0.17 -7.96
CA GLN A 65 29.96 0.63 -8.28
C GLN A 65 30.04 1.50 -9.54
N THR A 66 29.11 1.33 -10.47
CA THR A 66 29.07 2.11 -11.69
C THR A 66 28.57 3.53 -11.41
N PRO A 67 29.31 4.59 -11.73
CA PRO A 67 28.89 5.97 -11.52
C PRO A 67 27.69 6.32 -12.40
N ALA A 68 26.92 7.31 -11.98
CA ALA A 68 25.83 7.88 -12.76
C ALA A 68 26.43 8.76 -13.86
N PHE A 69 26.55 8.24 -15.07
CA PHE A 69 27.19 8.96 -16.18
C PHE A 69 26.42 10.25 -16.51
N GLY A 70 27.06 11.41 -16.32
CA GLY A 70 26.45 12.72 -16.56
C GLY A 70 25.50 13.23 -15.46
N PHE A 71 25.42 12.55 -14.32
CA PHE A 71 24.59 12.94 -13.18
C PHE A 71 25.37 12.91 -11.86
N GLU A 72 25.01 13.79 -10.93
CA GLU A 72 25.69 13.87 -9.62
C GLU A 72 25.40 12.64 -8.71
N ARG A 73 24.25 12.00 -8.92
CA ARG A 73 23.79 10.88 -8.07
C ARG A 73 22.91 9.91 -8.87
N LYS A 74 22.82 8.69 -8.36
CA LYS A 74 22.10 7.56 -8.94
C LYS A 74 21.07 7.04 -7.94
N LEU A 75 19.84 6.80 -8.38
CA LEU A 75 18.79 6.16 -7.60
C LEU A 75 18.68 4.69 -8.03
N ILE A 76 18.93 3.79 -7.11
CA ILE A 76 18.77 2.35 -7.32
C ILE A 76 17.58 1.88 -6.51
N ILE A 77 16.57 1.33 -7.17
CA ILE A 77 15.39 0.74 -6.53
C ILE A 77 15.46 -0.77 -6.67
N ILE A 78 15.47 -1.46 -5.53
CA ILE A 78 15.51 -2.90 -5.44
C ILE A 78 14.16 -3.39 -4.95
N LYS A 79 13.45 -4.20 -5.75
CA LYS A 79 12.10 -4.68 -5.44
C LYS A 79 11.98 -6.19 -5.57
N ASN A 80 11.14 -6.79 -4.70
CA ASN A 80 10.72 -8.20 -4.80
C ASN A 80 11.90 -9.17 -4.88
N THR A 81 12.92 -8.96 -4.05
CA THR A 81 14.12 -9.81 -3.99
C THR A 81 14.13 -10.64 -2.71
N ASP A 82 14.92 -11.71 -2.72
CA ASP A 82 15.06 -12.59 -1.56
C ASP A 82 16.20 -12.18 -0.61
N LEU A 83 16.73 -10.96 -0.76
CA LEU A 83 17.89 -10.49 0.00
C LEU A 83 17.69 -10.51 1.53
N LEU A 84 16.49 -10.28 2.01
CA LEU A 84 16.19 -10.27 3.44
C LEU A 84 15.62 -11.59 3.96
N LYS A 85 15.52 -12.62 3.11
CA LYS A 85 15.11 -13.97 3.53
C LYS A 85 16.29 -14.74 4.13
N LYS A 86 16.01 -15.73 4.98
CA LYS A 86 16.98 -16.54 5.75
C LYS A 86 18.11 -17.17 4.93
N GLN A 87 17.88 -17.50 3.67
CA GLN A 87 18.78 -18.27 2.83
C GLN A 87 19.89 -17.44 2.12
N SER A 88 19.87 -16.12 2.21
CA SER A 88 20.72 -15.22 1.41
C SER A 88 22.07 -14.83 2.07
N LYS A 89 22.62 -15.61 2.99
CA LYS A 89 23.78 -15.21 3.81
C LYS A 89 25.03 -14.76 3.03
N LYS A 90 25.40 -15.43 1.93
CA LYS A 90 26.61 -15.09 1.15
C LYS A 90 26.43 -13.81 0.33
N LYS A 91 25.29 -13.64 -0.34
CA LYS A 91 24.97 -12.42 -1.12
C LYS A 91 24.85 -11.20 -0.23
N ASN A 92 24.25 -11.33 0.95
CA ASN A 92 24.08 -10.24 1.90
C ASN A 92 25.40 -9.68 2.41
N GLN A 93 26.44 -10.49 2.63
CA GLN A 93 27.73 -10.00 3.10
C GLN A 93 28.40 -9.08 2.07
N LEU A 94 28.38 -9.46 0.78
CA LEU A 94 28.93 -8.64 -0.30
C LEU A 94 28.20 -7.31 -0.47
N ILE A 95 26.89 -7.31 -0.22
CA ILE A 95 26.07 -6.09 -0.27
C ILE A 95 26.32 -5.20 0.94
N ILE A 96 26.46 -5.77 2.15
CA ILE A 96 26.77 -5.02 3.37
C ILE A 96 28.06 -4.20 3.21
N ASP A 97 29.07 -4.78 2.58
CA ASP A 97 30.37 -4.12 2.38
C ASP A 97 30.30 -2.95 1.35
N LYS A 98 29.22 -2.83 0.61
CA LYS A 98 29.01 -1.86 -0.49
C LYS A 98 27.80 -0.94 -0.32
N ILE A 99 27.10 -1.05 0.79
CA ILE A 99 25.76 -0.42 1.03
C ILE A 99 25.74 1.12 0.99
N GLU A 100 26.87 1.81 1.13
CA GLU A 100 26.93 3.27 1.13
C GLU A 100 26.28 3.95 -0.12
N LYS A 101 25.94 3.16 -1.15
CA LYS A 101 25.43 3.66 -2.44
C LYS A 101 24.01 3.18 -2.80
N ILE A 102 23.37 2.32 -1.98
CA ILE A 102 21.99 1.84 -2.24
C ILE A 102 21.00 2.83 -1.65
N SER A 103 20.07 3.31 -2.48
CA SER A 103 19.10 4.33 -2.05
C SER A 103 17.75 3.78 -1.60
N GLU A 104 17.37 2.53 -1.93
CA GLU A 104 16.04 2.02 -1.59
C GLU A 104 15.90 0.50 -1.72
N TYR A 105 15.20 -0.12 -0.75
CA TYR A 105 14.86 -1.53 -0.75
C TYR A 105 13.43 -1.77 -0.26
N ILE A 106 12.63 -2.61 -0.96
CA ILE A 106 11.21 -2.83 -0.66
C ILE A 106 10.88 -4.32 -0.59
N GLU A 107 10.45 -4.84 0.55
CA GLU A 107 9.94 -6.21 0.73
C GLU A 107 8.72 -6.32 1.66
N ASN A 108 7.93 -7.40 1.51
CA ASN A 108 6.70 -7.63 2.27
C ASN A 108 6.91 -8.29 3.63
N ASN A 109 7.85 -9.23 3.73
CA ASN A 109 8.14 -9.97 4.95
C ASN A 109 9.64 -9.97 5.19
N ILE A 110 10.08 -9.22 6.18
CA ILE A 110 11.49 -9.05 6.51
C ILE A 110 11.83 -9.80 7.77
N GLU A 111 12.82 -10.68 7.68
CA GLU A 111 13.54 -11.17 8.86
C GLU A 111 14.61 -10.14 9.26
N LYS A 112 14.71 -9.81 10.55
CA LYS A 112 15.73 -8.90 11.10
C LYS A 112 17.12 -9.56 11.07
N ASN A 113 17.62 -9.80 9.86
CA ASN A 113 18.93 -10.38 9.60
C ASN A 113 20.05 -9.33 9.73
N LYS A 114 21.30 -9.73 9.40
CA LYS A 114 22.46 -8.85 9.49
C LYS A 114 22.35 -7.64 8.56
N LEU A 115 21.80 -7.81 7.37
CA LEU A 115 21.58 -6.72 6.41
C LEU A 115 20.58 -5.70 6.95
N TYR A 116 19.44 -6.14 7.50
CA TYR A 116 18.47 -5.27 8.16
C TYR A 116 19.12 -4.41 9.26
N LYS A 117 19.89 -5.05 10.16
CA LYS A 117 20.57 -4.35 11.26
C LYS A 117 21.60 -3.32 10.77
N THR A 118 22.24 -3.59 9.64
CA THR A 118 23.20 -2.66 9.03
C THR A 118 22.47 -1.46 8.45
N ILE A 119 21.40 -1.68 7.70
CA ILE A 119 20.57 -0.59 7.14
C ILE A 119 19.96 0.25 8.27
N GLU A 120 19.51 -0.38 9.36
CA GLU A 120 18.94 0.34 10.52
C GLU A 120 19.94 1.32 11.16
N LYS A 121 21.26 1.03 11.09
CA LYS A 121 22.30 1.90 11.63
C LYS A 121 22.66 3.10 10.74
N ILE A 122 22.61 2.92 9.42
CA ILE A 122 23.16 3.91 8.46
C ILE A 122 22.10 4.53 7.55
N GLY A 123 20.88 4.04 7.57
CA GLY A 123 19.78 4.44 6.70
C GLY A 123 18.46 4.60 7.44
N ILE A 124 17.40 4.69 6.68
CA ILE A 124 16.04 4.83 7.17
C ILE A 124 15.29 3.51 6.96
N VAL A 125 14.73 2.99 8.04
CA VAL A 125 13.88 1.79 8.03
C VAL A 125 12.46 2.19 8.40
N CYS A 126 11.49 1.90 7.52
CA CYS A 126 10.08 2.21 7.73
C CYS A 126 9.20 1.00 7.42
N ASN A 127 8.36 0.61 8.39
CA ASN A 127 7.36 -0.43 8.24
C ASN A 127 6.00 0.19 7.94
N PHE A 128 5.33 -0.29 6.88
CA PHE A 128 4.00 0.14 6.44
C PHE A 128 2.97 -0.92 6.82
N GLU A 129 2.52 -0.86 8.05
CA GLU A 129 1.44 -1.72 8.55
C GLU A 129 0.07 -1.19 8.11
N PRO A 130 -0.93 -2.09 7.99
CA PRO A 130 -2.31 -1.67 7.76
C PRO A 130 -2.76 -0.64 8.80
N GLU A 131 -3.42 0.42 8.35
CA GLU A 131 -3.92 1.47 9.24
C GLU A 131 -5.07 0.94 10.11
N LYS A 132 -5.13 1.41 11.34
CA LYS A 132 -6.25 1.10 12.24
C LYS A 132 -7.54 1.74 11.73
N PRO A 133 -8.72 1.18 12.05
CA PRO A 133 -10.01 1.73 11.57
C PRO A 133 -10.18 3.22 11.83
N GLN A 134 -9.71 3.71 12.96
CA GLN A 134 -9.76 5.14 13.29
C GLN A 134 -8.86 5.99 12.38
N GLU A 135 -7.70 5.49 12.01
CA GLU A 135 -6.76 6.19 11.12
C GLU A 135 -7.30 6.22 9.69
N LEU A 136 -7.88 5.10 9.21
CA LEU A 136 -8.60 5.02 7.94
C LEU A 136 -9.74 6.06 7.89
N SER A 137 -10.57 6.10 8.93
CA SER A 137 -11.67 7.05 9.04
C SER A 137 -11.20 8.51 8.95
N ASN A 138 -10.14 8.85 9.69
CA ASN A 138 -9.56 10.19 9.67
C ASN A 138 -9.00 10.54 8.29
N ARG A 139 -8.36 9.59 7.62
CA ARG A 139 -7.79 9.77 6.28
C ARG A 139 -8.87 10.00 5.23
N ILE A 140 -9.94 9.19 5.23
CA ILE A 140 -11.05 9.35 4.30
C ILE A 140 -11.73 10.70 4.50
N LYS A 141 -12.00 11.10 5.76
CA LYS A 141 -12.52 12.45 6.07
C LYS A 141 -11.61 13.57 5.56
N TYR A 142 -10.29 13.42 5.76
CA TYR A 142 -9.34 14.41 5.26
C TYR A 142 -9.43 14.54 3.74
N ILE A 143 -9.56 13.41 3.02
CA ILE A 143 -9.73 13.42 1.56
C ILE A 143 -11.03 14.11 1.17
N CYS A 144 -12.17 13.76 1.77
CA CYS A 144 -13.44 14.41 1.50
C CYS A 144 -13.38 15.94 1.72
N ASN A 145 -12.83 16.37 2.84
CA ASN A 145 -12.67 17.78 3.17
C ASN A 145 -11.77 18.53 2.17
N ALA A 146 -10.70 17.89 1.67
CA ALA A 146 -9.81 18.48 0.66
C ALA A 146 -10.54 18.80 -0.67
N TYR A 147 -11.63 18.07 -0.96
CA TYR A 147 -12.50 18.31 -2.11
C TYR A 147 -13.78 19.10 -1.75
N SER A 148 -13.88 19.59 -0.53
CA SER A 148 -15.08 20.29 -0.01
C SER A 148 -16.35 19.44 -0.10
N VAL A 149 -16.24 18.14 0.18
CA VAL A 149 -17.36 17.18 0.27
C VAL A 149 -17.49 16.71 1.72
N ASN A 150 -18.72 16.59 2.20
CA ASN A 150 -19.00 16.15 3.57
C ASN A 150 -19.38 14.66 3.62
N ILE A 151 -18.95 14.00 4.69
CA ILE A 151 -19.40 12.66 5.07
C ILE A 151 -19.51 12.61 6.60
N ASP A 152 -20.66 12.20 7.12
CA ASP A 152 -20.85 12.03 8.56
C ASP A 152 -20.23 10.73 9.08
N ASN A 153 -20.10 10.60 10.40
CA ASN A 153 -19.47 9.44 11.02
C ASN A 153 -20.22 8.12 10.76
N PRO A 154 -21.57 8.06 10.87
CA PRO A 154 -22.31 6.84 10.57
C PRO A 154 -22.17 6.39 9.11
N THR A 155 -22.21 7.34 8.16
CA THR A 155 -22.05 7.05 6.73
C THR A 155 -20.64 6.63 6.41
N LEU A 156 -19.61 7.23 7.05
CA LEU A 156 -18.21 6.82 6.90
C LEU A 156 -17.95 5.41 7.44
N ALA A 157 -18.52 5.07 8.60
CA ALA A 157 -18.42 3.72 9.15
C ALA A 157 -19.06 2.70 8.20
N TYR A 158 -20.24 3.00 7.68
CA TYR A 158 -20.90 2.18 6.67
C TYR A 158 -20.10 2.03 5.38
N PHE A 159 -19.47 3.10 4.91
CA PHE A 159 -18.57 3.07 3.75
C PHE A 159 -17.40 2.10 3.94
N ILE A 160 -16.72 2.16 5.10
CA ILE A 160 -15.60 1.27 5.42
C ILE A 160 -16.08 -0.19 5.56
N GLU A 161 -17.25 -0.41 6.13
CA GLU A 161 -17.88 -1.73 6.24
C GLU A 161 -18.18 -2.31 4.86
N CYS A 162 -18.74 -1.53 3.95
CA CYS A 162 -19.06 -1.97 2.59
C CYS A 162 -17.82 -2.23 1.73
N CYS A 163 -16.85 -1.29 1.75
CA CYS A 163 -15.69 -1.30 0.85
C CYS A 163 -14.45 -1.99 1.45
N GLY A 164 -14.52 -2.42 2.73
CA GLY A 164 -13.42 -3.07 3.44
C GLY A 164 -12.34 -2.11 3.92
N THR A 165 -11.19 -2.66 4.32
CA THR A 165 -10.10 -1.92 4.98
C THR A 165 -8.88 -1.70 4.09
N ASN A 166 -8.89 -2.16 2.83
CA ASN A 166 -7.82 -1.89 1.89
C ASN A 166 -7.79 -0.41 1.52
N LEU A 167 -6.72 0.28 1.87
CA LEU A 167 -6.64 1.73 1.69
C LEU A 167 -6.71 2.18 0.22
N GLN A 168 -6.11 1.40 -0.70
CA GLN A 168 -6.17 1.72 -2.13
C GLN A 168 -7.59 1.65 -2.66
N ASP A 169 -8.34 0.60 -2.29
CA ASP A 169 -9.72 0.41 -2.70
C ASP A 169 -10.61 1.49 -2.10
N LEU A 170 -10.48 1.77 -0.80
CA LEU A 170 -11.21 2.86 -0.13
C LEU A 170 -10.97 4.21 -0.82
N ILE A 171 -9.73 4.52 -1.23
CA ILE A 171 -9.43 5.77 -1.93
C ILE A 171 -10.05 5.80 -3.32
N ASN A 172 -10.06 4.68 -4.03
CA ASN A 172 -10.69 4.61 -5.34
C ASN A 172 -12.21 4.80 -5.23
N GLU A 173 -12.84 4.12 -4.26
CA GLU A 173 -14.28 4.21 -4.04
C GLU A 173 -14.72 5.60 -3.56
N ILE A 174 -14.00 6.18 -2.58
CA ILE A 174 -14.38 7.51 -2.07
C ILE A 174 -14.22 8.61 -3.14
N ARG A 175 -13.24 8.48 -4.05
CA ARG A 175 -13.09 9.43 -5.16
C ARG A 175 -14.29 9.42 -6.10
N LYS A 176 -14.84 8.26 -6.44
CA LYS A 176 -16.06 8.17 -7.25
C LYS A 176 -17.22 8.90 -6.58
N LEU A 177 -17.40 8.70 -5.26
CA LEU A 177 -18.44 9.37 -4.49
C LEU A 177 -18.25 10.89 -4.44
N ILE A 178 -17.00 11.35 -4.27
CA ILE A 178 -16.66 12.78 -4.28
C ILE A 178 -16.96 13.40 -5.65
N GLU A 179 -16.56 12.76 -6.73
CA GLU A 179 -16.84 13.23 -8.10
C GLU A 179 -18.34 13.27 -8.39
N TYR A 180 -19.08 12.27 -7.95
CA TYR A 180 -20.53 12.22 -8.11
C TYR A 180 -21.25 13.33 -7.36
N LYS A 181 -20.85 13.60 -6.12
CA LYS A 181 -21.50 14.65 -5.29
C LYS A 181 -21.09 16.06 -5.67
N GLY A 182 -19.89 16.23 -6.17
CA GLY A 182 -19.35 17.55 -6.47
C GLY A 182 -19.08 18.41 -5.23
N LYS A 183 -18.62 19.63 -5.47
CA LYS A 183 -18.23 20.57 -4.41
C LYS A 183 -19.42 20.93 -3.51
N ASN A 184 -19.19 20.92 -2.20
CA ASN A 184 -20.17 21.15 -1.14
C ASN A 184 -21.28 20.08 -1.04
N GLY A 185 -21.13 18.95 -1.74
CA GLY A 185 -22.05 17.82 -1.62
C GLY A 185 -21.87 17.05 -0.30
N GLN A 186 -22.90 16.28 0.05
CA GLN A 186 -22.86 15.34 1.18
C GLN A 186 -23.06 13.93 0.68
N ILE A 187 -22.12 13.04 1.05
CA ILE A 187 -22.21 11.61 0.75
C ILE A 187 -23.18 10.96 1.72
N THR A 188 -24.11 10.17 1.18
CA THR A 188 -25.12 9.42 1.92
C THR A 188 -24.92 7.91 1.77
N LYS A 189 -25.64 7.10 2.56
CA LYS A 189 -25.60 5.64 2.45
C LYS A 189 -26.13 5.16 1.09
N GLU A 190 -27.16 5.81 0.58
CA GLU A 190 -27.75 5.51 -0.72
C GLU A 190 -26.74 5.70 -1.87
N ASP A 191 -25.89 6.74 -1.79
CA ASP A 191 -24.81 6.94 -2.77
C ASP A 191 -23.79 5.81 -2.73
N ILE A 192 -23.44 5.34 -1.53
CA ILE A 192 -22.53 4.21 -1.35
C ILE A 192 -23.12 2.94 -1.95
N ASP A 193 -24.41 2.68 -1.70
CA ASP A 193 -25.11 1.50 -2.21
C ASP A 193 -25.18 1.48 -3.75
N ILE A 194 -25.32 2.65 -4.39
CA ILE A 194 -25.45 2.76 -5.85
C ILE A 194 -24.07 2.71 -6.55
N LEU A 195 -23.05 3.35 -5.98
CA LEU A 195 -21.80 3.61 -6.70
C LEU A 195 -20.61 2.78 -6.23
N SER A 196 -20.60 2.33 -4.98
CA SER A 196 -19.44 1.62 -4.43
C SER A 196 -19.51 0.14 -4.70
N ILE A 197 -18.33 -0.44 -4.99
CA ILE A 197 -18.17 -1.88 -5.10
C ILE A 197 -18.04 -2.45 -3.69
N ARG A 198 -19.00 -3.26 -3.28
CA ARG A 198 -18.95 -3.97 -2.00
C ARG A 198 -17.92 -5.11 -2.05
N GLN A 199 -17.11 -5.22 -1.03
CA GLN A 199 -16.19 -6.34 -0.91
C GLN A 199 -16.93 -7.63 -0.53
N PHE A 200 -16.34 -8.77 -0.92
CA PHE A 200 -16.89 -10.10 -0.65
C PHE A 200 -17.24 -10.28 0.84
N ASP A 201 -16.35 -9.88 1.73
CA ASP A 201 -16.54 -10.06 3.18
C ASP A 201 -17.77 -9.31 3.69
N SER A 202 -18.07 -8.11 3.18
CA SER A 202 -19.28 -7.37 3.50
C SER A 202 -20.54 -8.09 2.98
N VAL A 203 -20.51 -8.59 1.74
CA VAL A 203 -21.65 -9.26 1.14
C VAL A 203 -21.91 -10.62 1.78
N ILE A 204 -20.86 -11.37 2.18
CA ILE A 204 -21.05 -12.67 2.84
C ILE A 204 -21.60 -12.50 4.27
N PHE A 205 -21.25 -11.40 4.99
CA PHE A 205 -21.88 -11.09 6.27
C PHE A 205 -23.38 -10.76 6.10
N ASP A 206 -23.76 -10.04 5.05
CA ASP A 206 -25.19 -9.83 4.72
C ASP A 206 -25.90 -11.16 4.50
N LEU A 207 -25.26 -12.14 3.84
CA LEU A 207 -25.81 -13.47 3.66
C LEU A 207 -26.00 -14.19 4.99
N THR A 208 -24.97 -14.24 5.83
CA THR A 208 -25.03 -14.93 7.15
C THR A 208 -26.05 -14.29 8.07
N ASP A 209 -26.14 -12.97 8.11
CA ASP A 209 -27.15 -12.24 8.90
C ASP A 209 -28.58 -12.53 8.48
N ASN A 210 -28.85 -12.55 7.15
CA ASN A 210 -30.17 -12.86 6.64
C ASN A 210 -30.53 -14.34 6.87
N LEU A 211 -29.55 -15.26 6.79
CA LEU A 211 -29.75 -16.68 7.16
C LEU A 211 -30.07 -16.81 8.65
N GLY A 212 -29.33 -16.14 9.52
CA GLY A 212 -29.58 -16.13 10.98
C GLY A 212 -30.98 -15.60 11.34
N ARG A 213 -31.45 -14.59 10.60
CA ARG A 213 -32.82 -14.02 10.74
C ARG A 213 -33.90 -14.84 10.01
N LYS A 214 -33.54 -15.94 9.37
CA LYS A 214 -34.46 -16.78 8.56
C LYS A 214 -35.16 -16.02 7.43
N ASN A 215 -34.52 -14.97 6.91
CA ASN A 215 -35.03 -14.21 5.77
C ASN A 215 -34.60 -14.85 4.44
N VAL A 216 -35.31 -15.90 4.06
CA VAL A 216 -34.98 -16.75 2.91
C VAL A 216 -34.93 -15.94 1.61
N ALA A 217 -35.87 -15.03 1.38
CA ALA A 217 -35.95 -14.25 0.14
C ALA A 217 -34.67 -13.42 -0.05
N LYS A 218 -34.27 -12.70 0.99
CA LYS A 218 -33.09 -11.83 0.93
C LYS A 218 -31.77 -12.62 0.93
N SER A 219 -31.72 -13.76 1.62
CA SER A 219 -30.57 -14.67 1.57
C SER A 219 -30.33 -15.21 0.15
N LEU A 220 -31.41 -15.60 -0.55
CA LEU A 220 -31.31 -16.07 -1.93
C LEU A 220 -30.89 -14.94 -2.90
N GLU A 221 -31.35 -13.72 -2.69
CA GLU A 221 -30.93 -12.56 -3.47
C GLU A 221 -29.44 -12.30 -3.32
N VAL A 222 -28.94 -12.24 -2.10
CA VAL A 222 -27.51 -12.03 -1.80
C VAL A 222 -26.66 -13.16 -2.36
N LEU A 223 -27.09 -14.42 -2.22
CA LEU A 223 -26.39 -15.58 -2.78
C LEU A 223 -26.30 -15.50 -4.31
N ARG A 224 -27.39 -15.12 -4.98
CA ARG A 224 -27.39 -14.92 -6.44
C ARG A 224 -26.40 -13.84 -6.86
N ASN A 225 -26.31 -12.74 -6.11
CA ASN A 225 -25.38 -11.65 -6.39
C ASN A 225 -23.93 -12.10 -6.25
N LEU A 226 -23.60 -12.91 -5.23
CA LEU A 226 -22.26 -13.52 -5.06
C LEU A 226 -21.90 -14.45 -6.24
N ILE A 227 -22.84 -15.29 -6.68
CA ILE A 227 -22.64 -16.19 -7.81
C ILE A 227 -22.50 -15.40 -9.12
N TYR A 228 -23.32 -14.36 -9.32
CA TYR A 228 -23.23 -13.47 -10.48
C TYR A 228 -21.91 -12.71 -10.54
N ALA A 229 -21.38 -12.30 -9.40
CA ALA A 229 -20.06 -11.70 -9.25
C ALA A 229 -18.90 -12.69 -9.48
N LYS A 230 -19.22 -13.98 -9.79
CA LYS A 230 -18.27 -15.08 -10.00
C LYS A 230 -17.37 -15.38 -8.79
N GLU A 231 -17.86 -15.11 -7.59
CA GLU A 231 -17.15 -15.53 -6.38
C GLU A 231 -17.07 -17.07 -6.29
N PRO A 232 -15.91 -17.62 -5.91
CA PRO A 232 -15.75 -19.08 -5.83
C PRO A 232 -16.72 -19.69 -4.82
N ILE A 233 -17.51 -20.67 -5.25
CA ILE A 233 -18.50 -21.34 -4.40
C ILE A 233 -17.86 -21.94 -3.15
N GLN A 234 -16.63 -22.47 -3.27
CA GLN A 234 -15.87 -23.00 -2.14
C GLN A 234 -15.63 -21.94 -1.08
N LYS A 235 -15.31 -20.68 -1.49
CA LYS A 235 -15.10 -19.56 -0.57
C LYS A 235 -16.39 -19.20 0.18
N ILE A 236 -17.53 -19.18 -0.52
CA ILE A 236 -18.85 -18.95 0.07
C ILE A 236 -19.17 -20.03 1.12
N LEU A 237 -18.99 -21.30 0.76
CA LEU A 237 -19.28 -22.44 1.65
C LEU A 237 -18.40 -22.45 2.89
N ILE A 238 -17.09 -22.22 2.76
CA ILE A 238 -16.16 -22.17 3.90
C ILE A 238 -16.53 -21.06 4.90
N THR A 239 -17.07 -19.95 4.41
CA THR A 239 -17.44 -18.82 5.28
C THR A 239 -18.79 -19.05 5.99
N LEU A 240 -19.66 -19.90 5.41
CA LEU A 240 -20.95 -20.27 6.01
C LEU A 240 -20.85 -21.40 7.04
N TYR A 241 -19.75 -22.16 7.05
CA TYR A 241 -19.49 -23.27 7.96
C TYR A 241 -18.74 -22.82 9.20
#